data_17e99419f09aefbc0139246fe519cbfe
#
_entry.id   17e99419f09aefbc0139246fe519cbfe
#
_cell.length_a   1.000
_cell.length_b   1.000
_cell.length_c   1.000
_cell.angle_alpha   90.00
_cell.angle_beta   90.00
_cell.angle_gamma   90.00
#
_symmetry.space_group_name_H-M   'P 1'
#
loop_
_entity.id
_entity.type
_entity.pdbx_description
1 polymer ?
#
loop_
_entity_poly.entity_id
_entity_poly.type
_entity_poly.pdbx_seq_one_letter_code
_entity_poly.pdbx_strand_id
1 'polypeptide(L)'
;NNIEIMHKNATKGEALKEIAKIYGINLENAVAIGDNLNDQAMLDIVGYSVAMKNGNTILKEQAKYVTEKTNSEGGVADTIFKLIEENNEIKEDINEVLVKAAIDATKYAYVPYSNFKVGAAILAENGKIYTGCNIENASYSPTNCAERTAIFKAVSEGVTKFKKIAVVGGPNGNLENYCPPCGVCRQVISEFADEDFELILGTSENTYAVYNFFQEVLPLSFTAKELKK
;
A
#
# COMPACT_ATOMS: atom_id res chain seq x y z
N ASN A 1 -7.92 6.98 45.59
CA ASN A 1 -8.77 6.06 44.87
C ASN A 1 -9.82 6.86 44.12
N ASN A 2 -9.65 7.04 42.80
CA ASN A 2 -10.68 7.69 41.98
C ASN A 2 -11.64 6.60 41.49
N ILE A 3 -12.94 6.83 41.70
CA ILE A 3 -14.00 6.01 41.15
C ILE A 3 -14.55 6.74 39.93
N GLU A 4 -14.39 6.15 38.75
CA GLU A 4 -15.02 6.64 37.53
C GLU A 4 -16.28 5.83 37.26
N ILE A 5 -17.41 6.50 37.11
CA ILE A 5 -18.69 5.89 36.74
C ILE A 5 -18.89 6.18 35.25
N MET A 6 -18.79 5.13 34.42
CA MET A 6 -19.01 5.23 32.96
C MET A 6 -20.22 4.41 32.55
N HIS A 7 -20.85 4.80 31.43
CA HIS A 7 -21.87 3.97 30.80
C HIS A 7 -21.22 2.62 30.38
N LYS A 8 -21.94 1.50 30.56
CA LYS A 8 -21.42 0.15 30.28
C LYS A 8 -20.83 -0.06 28.87
N ASN A 9 -21.26 0.74 27.90
CA ASN A 9 -20.78 0.71 26.51
C ASN A 9 -19.76 1.84 26.20
N ALA A 10 -19.38 2.65 27.20
CA ALA A 10 -18.39 3.72 27.03
C ALA A 10 -17.01 3.26 27.52
N THR A 11 -16.53 2.17 26.96
CA THR A 11 -15.17 1.64 27.24
C THR A 11 -14.20 2.05 26.13
N LYS A 12 -12.89 2.07 26.45
CA LYS A 12 -11.85 2.31 25.45
C LYS A 12 -11.88 1.26 24.32
N GLY A 13 -12.26 0.01 24.62
CA GLY A 13 -12.43 -1.04 23.65
C GLY A 13 -13.56 -0.78 22.65
N GLU A 14 -14.73 -0.33 23.13
CA GLU A 14 -15.84 0.03 22.22
C GLU A 14 -15.50 1.25 21.36
N ALA A 15 -14.85 2.27 21.92
CA ALA A 15 -14.37 3.40 21.15
C ALA A 15 -13.39 2.98 20.05
N LEU A 16 -12.47 2.05 20.35
CA LEU A 16 -11.50 1.55 19.39
C LEU A 16 -12.17 0.76 18.26
N LYS A 17 -13.20 -0.05 18.56
CA LYS A 17 -14.00 -0.76 17.53
C LYS A 17 -14.69 0.20 16.57
N GLU A 18 -15.29 1.29 17.09
CA GLU A 18 -15.93 2.29 16.24
C GLU A 18 -14.93 3.04 15.37
N ILE A 19 -13.75 3.41 15.91
CA ILE A 19 -12.66 4.02 15.14
C ILE A 19 -12.19 3.06 14.04
N ALA A 20 -11.94 1.80 14.37
CA ALA A 20 -11.51 0.80 13.41
C ALA A 20 -12.52 0.61 12.27
N LYS A 21 -13.82 0.62 12.59
CA LYS A 21 -14.90 0.54 11.59
C LYS A 21 -14.93 1.77 10.67
N ILE A 22 -14.79 2.99 11.24
CA ILE A 22 -14.80 4.24 10.45
C ILE A 22 -13.64 4.28 9.46
N TYR A 23 -12.45 3.83 9.88
CA TYR A 23 -11.23 3.90 9.07
C TYR A 23 -10.90 2.62 8.31
N GLY A 24 -11.71 1.56 8.44
CA GLY A 24 -11.48 0.27 7.77
C GLY A 24 -10.25 -0.48 8.30
N ILE A 25 -9.89 -0.28 9.57
CA ILE A 25 -8.70 -0.88 10.20
C ILE A 25 -9.03 -2.28 10.72
N ASN A 26 -8.22 -3.30 10.37
CA ASN A 26 -8.28 -4.59 11.02
C ASN A 26 -7.59 -4.51 12.39
N LEU A 27 -8.33 -4.77 13.47
CA LEU A 27 -7.82 -4.73 14.84
C LEU A 27 -6.73 -5.78 15.13
N GLU A 28 -6.66 -6.87 14.37
CA GLU A 28 -5.56 -7.83 14.46
C GLU A 28 -4.20 -7.21 14.10
N ASN A 29 -4.20 -6.16 13.28
CA ASN A 29 -3.01 -5.41 12.88
C ASN A 29 -2.82 -4.13 13.71
N ALA A 30 -3.61 -3.93 14.75
CA ALA A 30 -3.53 -2.76 15.61
C ALA A 30 -2.71 -3.04 16.87
N VAL A 31 -2.04 -2.00 17.35
CA VAL A 31 -1.31 -1.99 18.63
C VAL A 31 -2.11 -1.18 19.65
N ALA A 32 -2.29 -1.70 20.85
CA ALA A 32 -2.80 -0.96 21.98
C ALA A 32 -1.82 -1.03 23.14
N ILE A 33 -1.57 0.12 23.78
CA ILE A 33 -0.66 0.24 24.93
C ILE A 33 -1.44 0.80 26.12
N GLY A 34 -1.36 0.12 27.25
CA GLY A 34 -2.09 0.51 28.46
C GLY A 34 -1.31 0.27 29.74
N ASP A 35 -1.70 0.97 30.81
CA ASP A 35 -1.06 0.86 32.12
C ASP A 35 -2.02 0.50 33.27
N ASN A 36 -3.35 0.58 33.04
CA ASN A 36 -4.33 0.34 34.09
C ASN A 36 -5.50 -0.51 33.59
N LEU A 37 -6.31 -1.04 34.51
CA LEU A 37 -7.43 -1.95 34.24
C LEU A 37 -8.52 -1.36 33.32
N ASN A 38 -8.66 -0.03 33.25
CA ASN A 38 -9.55 0.62 32.31
C ASN A 38 -9.08 0.50 30.83
N ASP A 39 -7.82 0.08 30.59
CA ASP A 39 -7.26 -0.18 29.27
C ASP A 39 -7.49 -1.62 28.81
N GLN A 40 -7.86 -2.52 29.72
CA GLN A 40 -8.00 -3.96 29.41
C GLN A 40 -8.90 -4.21 28.20
N ALA A 41 -10.08 -3.58 28.17
CA ALA A 41 -11.04 -3.76 27.08
C ALA A 41 -10.48 -3.38 25.68
N MET A 42 -9.50 -2.49 25.64
CA MET A 42 -8.80 -2.11 24.41
C MET A 42 -7.70 -3.11 24.08
N LEU A 43 -6.97 -3.62 25.08
CA LEU A 43 -5.91 -4.60 24.90
C LEU A 43 -6.44 -5.97 24.43
N ASP A 44 -7.64 -6.35 24.88
CA ASP A 44 -8.29 -7.63 24.58
C ASP A 44 -8.70 -7.79 23.10
N ILE A 45 -8.82 -6.70 22.36
CA ILE A 45 -9.40 -6.71 21.01
C ILE A 45 -8.38 -6.43 19.92
N VAL A 46 -7.12 -6.19 20.25
CA VAL A 46 -6.06 -5.87 19.28
C VAL A 46 -5.10 -7.05 19.07
N GLY A 47 -4.49 -7.11 17.91
CA GLY A 47 -3.49 -8.12 17.61
C GLY A 47 -2.20 -7.98 18.42
N TYR A 48 -1.81 -6.74 18.80
CA TYR A 48 -0.62 -6.43 19.58
C TYR A 48 -0.98 -5.66 20.85
N SER A 49 -1.25 -6.41 21.94
CA SER A 49 -1.51 -5.81 23.25
C SER A 49 -0.22 -5.61 24.04
N VAL A 50 -0.02 -4.40 24.58
CA VAL A 50 1.20 -4.01 25.29
C VAL A 50 0.83 -3.41 26.65
N ALA A 51 1.35 -3.98 27.74
CA ALA A 51 1.25 -3.40 29.06
C ALA A 51 2.49 -2.60 29.43
N MET A 52 2.31 -1.47 30.10
CA MET A 52 3.46 -0.68 30.57
C MET A 52 4.17 -1.39 31.73
N LYS A 53 5.51 -1.28 31.80
CA LYS A 53 6.35 -1.83 32.88
C LYS A 53 5.85 -1.46 34.29
N ASN A 54 5.44 -0.23 34.47
CA ASN A 54 4.86 0.29 35.71
C ASN A 54 3.35 0.14 35.80
N GLY A 55 2.73 -0.58 34.85
CA GLY A 55 1.29 -0.82 34.82
C GLY A 55 0.82 -1.88 35.81
N ASN A 56 -0.50 -2.09 35.82
CA ASN A 56 -1.17 -3.06 36.69
C ASN A 56 -0.69 -4.49 36.39
N THR A 57 -0.49 -5.29 37.46
CA THR A 57 0.04 -6.67 37.35
C THR A 57 -0.87 -7.58 36.52
N ILE A 58 -2.19 -7.47 36.69
CA ILE A 58 -3.16 -8.25 35.91
C ILE A 58 -3.03 -7.94 34.42
N LEU A 59 -2.89 -6.67 34.07
CA LEU A 59 -2.72 -6.25 32.69
C LEU A 59 -1.43 -6.80 32.06
N LYS A 60 -0.33 -6.81 32.84
CA LYS A 60 0.95 -7.38 32.40
C LYS A 60 0.92 -8.89 32.17
N GLU A 61 0.12 -9.62 32.94
CA GLU A 61 -0.07 -11.06 32.77
C GLU A 61 -0.90 -11.42 31.53
N GLN A 62 -1.76 -10.54 31.08
CA GLN A 62 -2.68 -10.74 29.95
C GLN A 62 -2.16 -10.17 28.63
N ALA A 63 -1.35 -9.12 28.69
CA ALA A 63 -0.78 -8.50 27.49
C ALA A 63 0.26 -9.40 26.81
N LYS A 64 0.33 -9.34 25.48
CA LYS A 64 1.34 -10.07 24.70
C LYS A 64 2.76 -9.57 24.96
N TYR A 65 2.90 -8.29 25.26
CA TYR A 65 4.17 -7.61 25.51
C TYR A 65 4.09 -6.75 26.76
N VAL A 66 5.23 -6.61 27.44
CA VAL A 66 5.41 -5.65 28.54
C VAL A 66 6.56 -4.74 28.18
N THR A 67 6.37 -3.43 28.29
CA THR A 67 7.43 -2.46 27.94
C THR A 67 8.66 -2.62 28.85
N GLU A 68 9.85 -2.39 28.31
CA GLU A 68 11.10 -2.43 29.08
C GLU A 68 11.27 -1.17 29.96
N LYS A 69 10.64 -0.06 29.57
CA LYS A 69 10.69 1.23 30.23
C LYS A 69 9.31 1.60 30.79
N THR A 70 9.27 2.44 31.79
CA THR A 70 8.04 3.02 32.34
C THR A 70 7.50 4.12 31.44
N ASN A 71 6.29 4.60 31.71
CA ASN A 71 5.68 5.73 30.99
C ASN A 71 6.52 7.02 31.13
N SER A 72 7.14 7.27 32.29
CA SER A 72 8.03 8.42 32.52
C SER A 72 9.42 8.30 31.87
N GLU A 73 9.82 7.09 31.49
CA GLU A 73 11.08 6.79 30.81
C GLU A 73 10.93 6.69 29.28
N GLY A 74 9.78 7.03 28.75
CA GLY A 74 9.51 6.99 27.31
C GLY A 74 9.15 5.59 26.79
N GLY A 75 8.62 4.69 27.64
CA GLY A 75 8.28 3.31 27.27
C GLY A 75 7.31 3.17 26.11
N VAL A 76 6.37 4.11 25.94
CA VAL A 76 5.44 4.12 24.78
C VAL A 76 6.20 4.36 23.50
N ALA A 77 7.06 5.39 23.43
CA ALA A 77 7.83 5.71 22.24
C ALA A 77 8.80 4.59 21.88
N ASP A 78 9.53 4.06 22.87
CA ASP A 78 10.46 2.94 22.70
C ASP A 78 9.76 1.70 22.11
N THR A 79 8.57 1.38 22.61
CA THR A 79 7.78 0.25 22.08
C THR A 79 7.32 0.50 20.66
N ILE A 80 6.85 1.70 20.32
CA ILE A 80 6.43 2.05 18.96
C ILE A 80 7.62 1.93 18.00
N PHE A 81 8.79 2.45 18.36
CA PHE A 81 10.00 2.33 17.51
C PHE A 81 10.42 0.88 17.32
N LYS A 82 10.43 0.05 18.36
CA LYS A 82 10.72 -1.38 18.24
C LYS A 82 9.75 -2.10 17.32
N LEU A 83 8.45 -1.86 17.47
CA LEU A 83 7.45 -2.47 16.61
C LEU A 83 7.56 -1.99 15.14
N ILE A 84 7.96 -0.75 14.92
CA ILE A 84 8.25 -0.24 13.57
C ILE A 84 9.49 -0.92 12.99
N GLU A 85 10.56 -1.10 13.77
CA GLU A 85 11.77 -1.79 13.35
C GLU A 85 11.50 -3.27 13.05
N GLU A 86 10.82 -3.99 13.95
CA GLU A 86 10.42 -5.39 13.76
C GLU A 86 9.49 -5.58 12.55
N ASN A 87 8.53 -4.66 12.30
CA ASN A 87 7.70 -4.69 11.10
C ASN A 87 8.46 -4.24 9.84
N ASN A 88 9.54 -3.47 9.96
CA ASN A 88 10.40 -3.16 8.82
C ASN A 88 11.22 -4.38 8.36
N GLU A 89 11.48 -5.34 9.24
CA GLU A 89 12.08 -6.65 8.87
C GLU A 89 11.07 -7.58 8.16
N ILE A 90 9.74 -7.33 8.32
CA ILE A 90 8.63 -8.06 7.67
C ILE A 90 8.02 -7.23 6.53
N LYS A 91 8.66 -6.15 6.07
CA LYS A 91 8.14 -5.42 4.91
C LYS A 91 8.15 -6.36 3.71
N GLU A 92 6.95 -6.80 3.30
CA GLU A 92 6.77 -7.22 1.90
C GLU A 92 7.43 -6.15 1.02
N ASP A 93 8.35 -6.55 0.17
CA ASP A 93 8.96 -5.62 -0.77
C ASP A 93 7.84 -4.94 -1.56
N ILE A 94 7.75 -3.62 -1.48
CA ILE A 94 6.70 -2.86 -2.16
C ILE A 94 6.67 -3.17 -3.66
N ASN A 95 7.79 -3.56 -4.24
CA ASN A 95 7.87 -3.98 -5.63
C ASN A 95 7.14 -5.31 -5.83
N GLU A 96 7.30 -6.29 -4.93
CA GLU A 96 6.55 -7.56 -4.95
C GLU A 96 5.04 -7.30 -4.81
N VAL A 97 4.64 -6.44 -3.89
CA VAL A 97 3.23 -6.04 -3.72
C VAL A 97 2.66 -5.44 -5.00
N LEU A 98 3.40 -4.57 -5.67
CA LEU A 98 2.97 -3.95 -6.92
C LEU A 98 2.90 -4.97 -8.06
N VAL A 99 3.89 -5.84 -8.19
CA VAL A 99 3.88 -6.90 -9.22
C VAL A 99 2.70 -7.84 -9.01
N LYS A 100 2.44 -8.27 -7.77
CA LYS A 100 1.27 -9.08 -7.41
C LYS A 100 -0.04 -8.39 -7.78
N ALA A 101 -0.19 -7.12 -7.41
CA ALA A 101 -1.38 -6.33 -7.77
C ALA A 101 -1.56 -6.18 -9.29
N ALA A 102 -0.46 -6.03 -10.05
CA ALA A 102 -0.49 -6.01 -11.50
C ALA A 102 -0.89 -7.37 -12.09
N ILE A 103 -0.37 -8.49 -11.55
CA ILE A 103 -0.77 -9.85 -11.95
C ILE A 103 -2.27 -10.05 -11.71
N ASP A 104 -2.77 -9.67 -10.55
CA ASP A 104 -4.20 -9.77 -10.24
C ASP A 104 -5.08 -8.94 -11.18
N ALA A 105 -4.61 -7.77 -11.61
CA ALA A 105 -5.31 -6.91 -12.56
C ALA A 105 -5.47 -7.56 -13.95
N THR A 106 -4.58 -8.48 -14.38
CA THR A 106 -4.70 -9.19 -15.67
C THR A 106 -5.96 -10.02 -15.78
N LYS A 107 -6.56 -10.42 -14.65
CA LYS A 107 -7.81 -11.21 -14.61
C LYS A 107 -8.99 -10.46 -15.23
N TYR A 108 -8.94 -9.14 -15.21
CA TYR A 108 -9.98 -8.25 -15.73
C TYR A 108 -9.70 -7.72 -17.14
N ALA A 109 -8.58 -8.12 -17.76
CA ALA A 109 -8.21 -7.67 -19.10
C ALA A 109 -9.28 -8.09 -20.14
N TYR A 110 -9.78 -7.11 -20.91
CA TYR A 110 -10.70 -7.33 -21.99
C TYR A 110 -9.95 -7.35 -23.32
N VAL A 111 -9.64 -8.53 -23.82
CA VAL A 111 -8.70 -8.75 -24.95
C VAL A 111 -9.22 -9.72 -26.00
N PRO A 112 -10.43 -9.48 -26.56
CA PRO A 112 -11.07 -10.42 -27.50
C PRO A 112 -10.37 -10.53 -28.85
N TYR A 113 -9.43 -9.63 -29.18
CA TYR A 113 -8.75 -9.57 -30.47
C TYR A 113 -7.33 -10.12 -30.41
N SER A 114 -6.53 -9.65 -29.42
CA SER A 114 -5.13 -10.05 -29.32
C SER A 114 -4.89 -11.27 -28.44
N ASN A 115 -5.80 -11.56 -27.50
CA ASN A 115 -5.59 -12.49 -26.40
C ASN A 115 -4.35 -12.16 -25.54
N PHE A 116 -3.84 -10.94 -25.63
CA PHE A 116 -2.66 -10.49 -24.86
C PHE A 116 -3.12 -9.70 -23.63
N LYS A 117 -3.01 -10.32 -22.46
CA LYS A 117 -3.44 -9.72 -21.19
C LYS A 117 -2.33 -8.89 -20.57
N VAL A 118 -2.65 -7.65 -20.17
CA VAL A 118 -1.73 -6.77 -19.47
C VAL A 118 -2.40 -6.27 -18.20
N GLY A 119 -1.64 -6.25 -17.11
CA GLY A 119 -2.01 -5.63 -15.86
C GLY A 119 -0.97 -4.62 -15.42
N ALA A 120 -1.41 -3.57 -14.75
CA ALA A 120 -0.55 -2.56 -14.16
C ALA A 120 -1.00 -2.18 -12.76
N ALA A 121 -0.04 -1.83 -11.90
CA ALA A 121 -0.29 -1.30 -10.57
C ALA A 121 0.63 -0.11 -10.31
N ILE A 122 0.06 1.06 -10.01
CA ILE A 122 0.79 2.30 -9.77
C ILE A 122 0.69 2.71 -8.30
N LEU A 123 1.83 3.03 -7.69
CA LEU A 123 1.95 3.51 -6.32
C LEU A 123 1.90 5.04 -6.30
N ALA A 124 0.91 5.59 -5.65
CA ALA A 124 0.81 7.02 -5.41
C ALA A 124 1.70 7.47 -4.24
N GLU A 125 2.04 8.75 -4.20
CA GLU A 125 2.84 9.36 -3.11
C GLU A 125 2.22 9.14 -1.71
N ASN A 126 0.88 9.11 -1.64
CA ASN A 126 0.14 8.88 -0.39
C ASN A 126 0.11 7.39 0.05
N GLY A 127 0.81 6.50 -0.67
CA GLY A 127 0.87 5.07 -0.39
C GLY A 127 -0.29 4.24 -0.97
N LYS A 128 -1.30 4.87 -1.60
CA LYS A 128 -2.41 4.13 -2.24
C LYS A 128 -1.96 3.50 -3.55
N ILE A 129 -2.40 2.28 -3.81
CA ILE A 129 -2.13 1.55 -5.06
C ILE A 129 -3.38 1.58 -5.93
N TYR A 130 -3.19 1.93 -7.20
CA TYR A 130 -4.23 1.88 -8.22
C TYR A 130 -3.87 0.85 -9.28
N THR A 131 -4.83 0.00 -9.65
CA THR A 131 -4.63 -1.05 -10.64
C THR A 131 -5.41 -0.79 -11.91
N GLY A 132 -4.89 -1.29 -13.02
CA GLY A 132 -5.53 -1.24 -14.33
C GLY A 132 -5.22 -2.48 -15.16
N CYS A 133 -6.07 -2.74 -16.14
CA CYS A 133 -5.85 -3.76 -17.16
C CYS A 133 -6.03 -3.16 -18.56
N ASN A 134 -5.57 -3.84 -19.59
CA ASN A 134 -5.84 -3.41 -20.96
C ASN A 134 -7.28 -3.74 -21.37
N ILE A 135 -7.86 -2.81 -22.16
CA ILE A 135 -9.25 -2.87 -22.62
C ILE A 135 -9.24 -2.60 -24.11
N GLU A 136 -9.48 -3.62 -24.90
CA GLU A 136 -9.49 -3.53 -26.35
C GLU A 136 -10.82 -3.03 -26.91
N ASN A 137 -10.75 -2.52 -28.13
CA ASN A 137 -11.90 -2.07 -28.89
C ASN A 137 -11.78 -2.51 -30.35
N ALA A 138 -12.88 -2.87 -30.99
CA ALA A 138 -12.94 -3.28 -32.37
C ALA A 138 -12.36 -2.24 -33.35
N SER A 139 -12.42 -0.97 -33.00
CA SER A 139 -11.87 0.11 -33.83
C SER A 139 -10.38 0.39 -33.54
N TYR A 140 -9.73 -0.38 -32.69
CA TYR A 140 -8.35 -0.30 -32.22
C TYR A 140 -7.94 1.03 -31.57
N SER A 141 -8.23 2.18 -32.17
CA SER A 141 -7.83 3.50 -31.68
C SER A 141 -8.29 3.79 -30.24
N PRO A 142 -9.53 3.44 -29.80
CA PRO A 142 -9.96 3.61 -28.42
C PRO A 142 -9.38 2.59 -27.44
N THR A 143 -8.61 1.58 -27.91
CA THR A 143 -7.96 0.61 -27.03
C THR A 143 -7.11 1.31 -25.97
N ASN A 144 -7.31 0.94 -24.70
CA ASN A 144 -6.56 1.52 -23.58
C ASN A 144 -5.64 0.48 -22.95
N CYS A 145 -4.38 0.87 -22.74
CA CYS A 145 -3.40 0.01 -22.08
C CYS A 145 -3.61 0.00 -20.55
N ALA A 146 -3.12 -1.02 -19.89
CA ALA A 146 -3.25 -1.23 -18.45
C ALA A 146 -2.70 -0.05 -17.63
N GLU A 147 -1.54 0.49 -18.03
CA GLU A 147 -0.86 1.60 -17.37
C GLU A 147 -1.73 2.86 -17.39
N ARG A 148 -2.32 3.18 -18.56
CA ARG A 148 -3.22 4.32 -18.69
C ARG A 148 -4.52 4.13 -17.90
N THR A 149 -5.05 2.91 -17.86
CA THR A 149 -6.22 2.58 -17.03
C THR A 149 -5.94 2.84 -15.56
N ALA A 150 -4.78 2.41 -15.04
CA ALA A 150 -4.38 2.64 -13.66
C ALA A 150 -4.19 4.14 -13.35
N ILE A 151 -3.45 4.87 -14.21
CA ILE A 151 -3.17 6.30 -14.05
C ILE A 151 -4.47 7.10 -14.12
N PHE A 152 -5.32 6.89 -15.12
CA PHE A 152 -6.55 7.66 -15.29
C PHE A 152 -7.56 7.41 -14.18
N LYS A 153 -7.61 6.19 -13.63
CA LYS A 153 -8.37 5.90 -12.41
C LYS A 153 -7.88 6.75 -11.24
N ALA A 154 -6.57 6.79 -10.99
CA ALA A 154 -5.98 7.58 -9.91
C ALA A 154 -6.24 9.08 -10.11
N VAL A 155 -6.01 9.60 -11.32
CA VAL A 155 -6.23 11.01 -11.66
C VAL A 155 -7.70 11.40 -11.52
N SER A 156 -8.63 10.52 -11.90
CA SER A 156 -10.08 10.76 -11.73
C SER A 156 -10.53 10.81 -10.26
N GLU A 157 -9.71 10.27 -9.34
CA GLU A 157 -9.88 10.38 -7.89
C GLU A 157 -9.08 11.55 -7.27
N GLY A 158 -8.46 12.41 -8.09
CA GLY A 158 -7.70 13.57 -7.64
C GLY A 158 -6.23 13.30 -7.29
N VAL A 159 -5.71 12.12 -7.60
CA VAL A 159 -4.32 11.74 -7.32
C VAL A 159 -3.47 11.85 -8.58
N THR A 160 -2.45 12.73 -8.55
CA THR A 160 -1.63 13.09 -9.71
C THR A 160 -0.13 12.92 -9.50
N LYS A 161 0.29 12.37 -8.35
CA LYS A 161 1.71 12.15 -8.03
C LYS A 161 1.97 10.69 -7.71
N PHE A 162 2.95 10.12 -8.37
CA PHE A 162 3.25 8.70 -8.29
C PHE A 162 4.75 8.45 -8.10
N LYS A 163 5.08 7.34 -7.46
CA LYS A 163 6.47 6.93 -7.18
C LYS A 163 6.97 5.85 -8.11
N LYS A 164 6.13 4.87 -8.44
CA LYS A 164 6.52 3.75 -9.29
C LYS A 164 5.30 3.04 -9.88
N ILE A 165 5.51 2.32 -10.96
CA ILE A 165 4.50 1.48 -11.61
C ILE A 165 5.05 0.10 -11.92
N ALA A 166 4.29 -0.94 -11.58
CA ALA A 166 4.55 -2.30 -12.04
C ALA A 166 3.68 -2.64 -13.25
N VAL A 167 4.27 -3.32 -14.24
CA VAL A 167 3.59 -3.80 -15.45
C VAL A 167 3.95 -5.26 -15.67
N VAL A 168 2.93 -6.06 -15.94
CA VAL A 168 3.03 -7.47 -16.32
C VAL A 168 2.14 -7.72 -17.51
N GLY A 169 2.51 -8.66 -18.38
CA GLY A 169 1.64 -9.00 -19.49
C GLY A 169 2.18 -10.14 -20.35
N GLY A 170 1.26 -10.81 -21.06
CA GLY A 170 1.62 -11.89 -21.95
C GLY A 170 0.42 -12.52 -22.68
N PRO A 171 0.69 -13.33 -23.71
CA PRO A 171 -0.32 -14.01 -24.49
C PRO A 171 -1.10 -15.00 -23.59
N ASN A 172 -2.43 -14.95 -23.66
CA ASN A 172 -3.33 -15.77 -22.84
C ASN A 172 -3.12 -15.66 -21.32
N GLY A 173 -2.43 -14.60 -20.86
CA GLY A 173 -2.05 -14.43 -19.45
C GLY A 173 -0.79 -15.19 -19.02
N ASN A 174 -0.01 -15.73 -19.98
CA ASN A 174 1.31 -16.30 -19.70
C ASN A 174 2.36 -15.20 -19.56
N LEU A 175 2.97 -15.09 -18.38
CA LEU A 175 3.86 -13.99 -17.99
C LEU A 175 5.35 -14.36 -18.10
N GLU A 176 5.76 -15.11 -19.10
CA GLU A 176 7.15 -15.58 -19.26
C GLU A 176 8.15 -14.48 -19.58
N ASN A 177 7.70 -13.38 -20.18
CA ASN A 177 8.57 -12.30 -20.63
C ASN A 177 8.12 -10.95 -20.05
N TYR A 178 9.07 -10.02 -19.90
CA TYR A 178 8.75 -8.64 -19.52
C TYR A 178 7.89 -7.95 -20.59
N CYS A 179 6.90 -7.21 -20.14
CA CYS A 179 5.98 -6.45 -20.97
C CYS A 179 6.21 -4.94 -20.79
N PRO A 180 7.15 -4.33 -21.52
CA PRO A 180 7.43 -2.90 -21.36
C PRO A 180 6.29 -2.03 -21.90
N PRO A 181 6.07 -0.83 -21.31
CA PRO A 181 5.04 0.10 -21.73
C PRO A 181 5.27 0.60 -23.16
N CYS A 182 4.18 0.72 -23.93
CA CYS A 182 4.22 1.28 -25.28
C CYS A 182 4.56 2.79 -25.25
N GLY A 183 4.88 3.37 -26.41
CA GLY A 183 5.27 4.79 -26.50
C GLY A 183 4.22 5.76 -25.96
N VAL A 184 2.93 5.51 -26.19
CA VAL A 184 1.83 6.34 -25.65
C VAL A 184 1.79 6.25 -24.13
N CYS A 185 1.96 5.05 -23.55
CA CYS A 185 2.00 4.90 -22.09
C CYS A 185 3.20 5.59 -21.47
N ARG A 186 4.38 5.50 -22.11
CA ARG A 186 5.57 6.23 -21.65
C ARG A 186 5.34 7.73 -21.59
N GLN A 187 4.70 8.31 -22.60
CA GLN A 187 4.36 9.75 -22.62
C GLN A 187 3.35 10.09 -21.53
N VAL A 188 2.33 9.27 -21.29
CA VAL A 188 1.36 9.51 -20.21
C VAL A 188 2.01 9.39 -18.84
N ILE A 189 2.90 8.42 -18.63
CA ILE A 189 3.64 8.28 -17.36
C ILE A 189 4.49 9.54 -17.12
N SER A 190 5.19 10.07 -18.14
CA SER A 190 6.07 11.23 -18.00
C SER A 190 5.37 12.52 -17.57
N GLU A 191 4.06 12.63 -17.74
CA GLU A 191 3.28 13.79 -17.28
C GLU A 191 3.15 13.84 -15.75
N PHE A 192 3.13 12.66 -15.09
CA PHE A 192 2.85 12.51 -13.66
C PHE A 192 4.03 11.97 -12.85
N ALA A 193 5.13 11.63 -13.53
CA ALA A 193 6.31 11.03 -12.92
C ALA A 193 7.36 12.10 -12.60
N ASP A 194 7.99 11.98 -11.42
CA ASP A 194 9.17 12.77 -11.06
C ASP A 194 10.47 12.03 -11.49
N GLU A 195 11.64 12.67 -11.34
CA GLU A 195 12.93 12.18 -11.86
C GLU A 195 13.37 10.82 -11.26
N ASP A 196 12.89 10.50 -10.07
CA ASP A 196 13.14 9.25 -9.34
C ASP A 196 12.09 8.16 -9.58
N PHE A 197 11.16 8.39 -10.50
CA PHE A 197 10.10 7.43 -10.81
C PHE A 197 10.66 6.11 -11.35
N GLU A 198 10.18 4.99 -10.82
CA GLU A 198 10.61 3.64 -11.20
C GLU A 198 9.53 2.88 -11.99
N LEU A 199 9.98 2.21 -13.06
CA LEU A 199 9.21 1.19 -13.77
C LEU A 199 9.66 -0.19 -13.33
N ILE A 200 8.71 -1.03 -12.91
CA ILE A 200 8.92 -2.42 -12.53
C ILE A 200 8.30 -3.31 -13.61
N LEU A 201 9.09 -4.18 -14.20
CA LEU A 201 8.61 -5.20 -15.15
C LEU A 201 8.68 -6.55 -14.48
N GLY A 202 7.53 -7.19 -14.26
CA GLY A 202 7.42 -8.47 -13.57
C GLY A 202 7.01 -9.63 -14.48
N THR A 203 7.43 -10.84 -14.10
CA THR A 203 6.96 -12.11 -14.65
C THR A 203 6.31 -13.00 -13.58
N SER A 204 6.69 -12.81 -12.32
CA SER A 204 6.05 -13.39 -11.13
C SER A 204 6.23 -12.46 -9.95
N GLU A 205 5.58 -12.73 -8.83
CA GLU A 205 5.67 -11.89 -7.62
C GLU A 205 7.12 -11.62 -7.22
N ASN A 206 8.00 -12.62 -7.33
CA ASN A 206 9.40 -12.56 -6.89
C ASN A 206 10.41 -12.45 -8.06
N THR A 207 9.93 -12.25 -9.29
CA THR A 207 10.79 -12.14 -10.49
C THR A 207 10.43 -10.90 -11.26
N TYR A 208 11.23 -9.86 -11.09
CA TYR A 208 11.03 -8.56 -11.72
C TYR A 208 12.37 -7.84 -11.93
N ALA A 209 12.36 -6.84 -12.82
CA ALA A 209 13.43 -5.87 -12.98
C ALA A 209 12.91 -4.47 -12.74
N VAL A 210 13.76 -3.61 -12.18
CA VAL A 210 13.45 -2.21 -11.86
C VAL A 210 14.30 -1.29 -12.72
N TYR A 211 13.68 -0.29 -13.32
CA TYR A 211 14.32 0.68 -14.21
C TYR A 211 14.02 2.10 -13.75
N ASN A 212 15.00 3.00 -13.78
CA ASN A 212 14.73 4.43 -13.69
C ASN A 212 14.02 4.89 -14.97
N PHE A 213 12.84 5.48 -14.81
CA PHE A 213 11.98 5.76 -15.95
C PHE A 213 12.60 6.74 -16.95
N PHE A 214 13.12 7.87 -16.47
CA PHE A 214 13.67 8.91 -17.36
C PHE A 214 15.06 8.59 -17.88
N GLN A 215 15.84 7.81 -17.18
CA GLN A 215 17.21 7.47 -17.62
C GLN A 215 17.23 6.28 -18.59
N GLU A 216 16.39 5.28 -18.38
CA GLU A 216 16.48 4.00 -19.08
C GLU A 216 15.30 3.73 -20.01
N VAL A 217 14.10 4.25 -19.71
CA VAL A 217 12.85 3.92 -20.42
C VAL A 217 12.42 5.03 -21.38
N LEU A 218 12.54 6.28 -20.98
CA LEU A 218 12.16 7.45 -21.81
C LEU A 218 13.21 8.59 -21.69
N PRO A 219 14.46 8.37 -22.10
CA PRO A 219 15.44 9.45 -22.17
C PRO A 219 15.04 10.50 -23.22
N LEU A 220 15.42 11.76 -22.99
CA LEU A 220 15.09 12.90 -23.86
C LEU A 220 13.58 13.09 -24.10
N SER A 221 12.78 12.86 -23.07
CA SER A 221 11.33 13.01 -23.14
C SER A 221 10.89 14.45 -23.27
N PHE A 222 9.82 14.70 -24.03
CA PHE A 222 9.10 15.97 -24.01
C PHE A 222 8.18 16.00 -22.79
N THR A 223 8.37 16.97 -21.90
CA THR A 223 7.65 17.09 -20.62
C THR A 223 7.01 18.45 -20.47
N ALA A 224 6.20 18.63 -19.43
CA ALA A 224 5.60 19.94 -19.12
C ALA A 224 6.64 21.02 -18.82
N LYS A 225 7.91 20.67 -18.57
CA LYS A 225 9.01 21.64 -18.35
C LYS A 225 9.29 22.47 -19.60
N GLU A 226 9.15 21.89 -20.80
CA GLU A 226 9.36 22.57 -22.09
C GLU A 226 8.24 23.58 -22.41
N LEU A 227 7.07 23.45 -21.78
CA LEU A 227 5.93 24.35 -21.97
C LEU A 227 5.87 25.49 -20.93
N LYS A 228 6.61 25.38 -19.84
CA LYS A 228 6.69 26.47 -18.84
C LYS A 228 7.70 27.51 -19.30
N LYS A 229 7.20 28.64 -19.70
CA LYS A 229 8.01 29.87 -19.98
C LYS A 229 8.30 30.60 -18.68
#